data_bcc87f0086b0d9f76d95516c2ec0b927
#
_entry.id   bcc87f0086b0d9f76d95516c2ec0b927
#
_cell.length_a   1.000
_cell.length_b   1.000
_cell.length_c   1.000
_cell.angle_alpha   90.00
_cell.angle_beta   90.00
_cell.angle_gamma   90.00
#
_symmetry.space_group_name_H-M   'P 1'
#
loop_
_entity.id
_entity.type
_entity.pdbx_description
1 polymer ?
#
loop_
_entity_poly.entity_id
_entity_poly.type
_entity_poly.pdbx_seq_one_letter_code
_entity_poly.pdbx_strand_id
1 'polypeptide(L)'
;MLGLDTAVSMAAEDPGVLMIQAARRAPASVRQSVSRALLGGGRAPLASQALGSWLAGHDDQARIAVAECLRLRSARPGPLRTLLAEVGVLLDVPGAAEHGSRATRARAALRRGEMSDAAATAGMNTRLGARLASERQAMTPGRELRERPFRAVRAPGTPGEQITALHLLTNSVPHTSSGYALRSHQVLRAQHEAGISVRAMTRVGYPISVGLAAAHHHDVIDGVPYDRLIPWRSARTPGARLQQNLEMAREVMAATQPRVLHTTTNYTNALITRALSHESGVPWVYEVRGILEDTWVASFPVELREAARASEKFALLRARETELMMAADRVVTLGETVKADLVERGVAAHTITVAPNAVASDLLTRNRPAAQARESLGLPSRGFWVGTVSSLVGYEGIHTLIGGVAQLRTQGHDVRAAIVGDGAARPQLERLAQDLGVSEHVIFTGRVPSNQAADWYEALDVFALPRVD
;
A
#
# COMPACT_ATOMS: atom_id res chain seq x y z
N MET A 1 19.20 11.09 9.82
CA MET A 1 20.08 10.93 8.65
C MET A 1 19.35 10.27 7.48
N LEU A 2 18.82 9.04 7.61
CA LEU A 2 18.17 8.31 6.52
C LEU A 2 16.98 9.06 5.88
N GLY A 3 16.11 9.69 6.67
CA GLY A 3 14.98 10.47 6.15
C GLY A 3 15.43 11.69 5.34
N LEU A 4 16.48 12.37 5.79
CA LEU A 4 17.08 13.50 5.07
C LEU A 4 17.75 13.04 3.76
N ASP A 5 18.49 11.92 3.79
CA ASP A 5 19.11 11.31 2.61
C ASP A 5 18.07 10.96 1.55
N THR A 6 16.94 10.40 1.97
CA THR A 6 15.81 10.08 1.08
C THR A 6 15.21 11.35 0.45
N ALA A 7 14.96 12.39 1.25
CA ALA A 7 14.41 13.66 0.75
C ALA A 7 15.38 14.36 -0.21
N VAL A 8 16.66 14.40 0.11
CA VAL A 8 17.71 14.97 -0.76
C VAL A 8 17.84 14.18 -2.06
N SER A 9 17.75 12.85 -2.00
CA SER A 9 17.81 12.01 -3.19
C SER A 9 16.62 12.28 -4.12
N MET A 10 15.40 12.40 -3.57
CA MET A 10 14.19 12.73 -4.35
C MET A 10 14.27 14.14 -4.94
N ALA A 11 14.75 15.12 -4.19
CA ALA A 11 14.94 16.49 -4.69
C ALA A 11 15.95 16.56 -5.84
N ALA A 12 16.97 15.72 -5.79
CA ALA A 12 18.00 15.65 -6.82
C ALA A 12 17.58 14.87 -8.07
N GLU A 13 16.54 14.02 -7.96
CA GLU A 13 15.95 13.33 -9.13
C GLU A 13 15.01 14.25 -9.91
N ASP A 14 14.09 14.91 -9.23
CA ASP A 14 13.13 15.83 -9.83
C ASP A 14 12.46 16.70 -8.75
N PRO A 15 12.85 17.96 -8.60
CA PRO A 15 12.27 18.86 -7.60
C PRO A 15 10.78 19.12 -7.83
N GLY A 16 10.30 19.07 -9.08
CA GLY A 16 8.89 19.26 -9.41
C GLY A 16 8.01 18.10 -8.87
N VAL A 17 8.46 16.87 -9.02
CA VAL A 17 7.77 15.69 -8.46
C VAL A 17 7.82 15.69 -6.94
N LEU A 18 8.94 16.07 -6.34
CA LEU A 18 9.01 16.22 -4.88
C LEU A 18 8.00 17.24 -4.37
N MET A 19 7.85 18.37 -5.06
CA MET A 19 6.88 19.41 -4.72
C MET A 19 5.43 18.87 -4.82
N ILE A 20 5.11 18.14 -5.87
CA ILE A 20 3.80 17.47 -6.03
C ILE A 20 3.53 16.48 -4.89
N GLN A 21 4.50 15.65 -4.54
CA GLN A 21 4.36 14.68 -3.45
C GLN A 21 4.23 15.35 -2.08
N ALA A 22 5.01 16.41 -1.84
CA ALA A 22 4.93 17.21 -0.62
C ALA A 22 3.57 17.89 -0.50
N ALA A 23 3.07 18.47 -1.60
CA ALA A 23 1.76 19.11 -1.64
C ALA A 23 0.62 18.14 -1.31
N ARG A 24 0.66 16.89 -1.82
CA ARG A 24 -0.34 15.87 -1.49
C ARG A 24 -0.27 15.38 -0.03
N ARG A 25 0.91 15.41 0.58
CA ARG A 25 1.14 14.98 1.98
C ARG A 25 0.96 16.11 2.99
N ALA A 26 0.79 17.35 2.54
CA ALA A 26 0.55 18.49 3.42
C ALA A 26 -0.76 18.30 4.20
N PRO A 27 -0.84 18.80 5.46
CA PRO A 27 -2.08 18.79 6.24
C PRO A 27 -3.25 19.38 5.45
N ALA A 28 -4.46 18.84 5.66
CA ALA A 28 -5.65 19.25 4.93
C ALA A 28 -5.90 20.77 5.03
N SER A 29 -5.66 21.38 6.21
CA SER A 29 -5.76 22.81 6.44
C SER A 29 -4.84 23.64 5.53
N VAL A 30 -3.59 23.18 5.36
CA VAL A 30 -2.61 23.83 4.49
C VAL A 30 -3.04 23.69 3.03
N ARG A 31 -3.41 22.50 2.59
CA ARG A 31 -3.87 22.24 1.21
C ARG A 31 -5.09 23.08 0.86
N GLN A 32 -6.08 23.16 1.76
CA GLN A 32 -7.28 23.97 1.58
C GLN A 32 -6.98 25.47 1.55
N SER A 33 -6.04 25.94 2.38
CA SER A 33 -5.66 27.36 2.38
C SER A 33 -4.96 27.76 1.08
N VAL A 34 -4.01 26.91 0.60
CA VAL A 34 -3.34 27.14 -0.69
C VAL A 34 -4.32 27.03 -1.86
N SER A 35 -5.22 26.05 -1.84
CA SER A 35 -6.27 25.88 -2.85
C SER A 35 -7.16 27.13 -2.91
N ARG A 36 -7.66 27.63 -1.77
CA ARG A 36 -8.46 28.86 -1.71
C ARG A 36 -7.70 30.06 -2.27
N ALA A 37 -6.42 30.21 -1.98
CA ALA A 37 -5.60 31.29 -2.54
C ALA A 37 -5.47 31.18 -4.06
N LEU A 38 -5.34 29.98 -4.61
CA LEU A 38 -5.26 29.73 -6.07
C LEU A 38 -6.61 29.93 -6.76
N LEU A 39 -7.72 29.60 -6.10
CA LEU A 39 -9.09 29.71 -6.62
C LEU A 39 -9.74 31.06 -6.29
N GLY A 40 -9.17 31.81 -5.33
CA GLY A 40 -9.71 33.05 -4.80
C GLY A 40 -9.66 34.21 -5.78
N GLY A 41 -10.83 34.57 -6.28
CA GLY A 41 -11.08 35.64 -7.25
C GLY A 41 -11.81 35.07 -8.46
N GLY A 42 -13.04 35.46 -8.72
CA GLY A 42 -13.95 34.91 -9.75
C GLY A 42 -13.41 34.90 -11.21
N ARG A 43 -12.13 35.13 -11.42
CA ARG A 43 -11.40 35.06 -12.71
C ARG A 43 -9.97 34.49 -12.50
N ALA A 44 -9.79 33.49 -11.64
CA ALA A 44 -8.48 32.88 -11.49
C ALA A 44 -7.98 32.33 -12.83
N PRO A 45 -6.69 32.48 -13.18
CA PRO A 45 -6.11 31.87 -14.39
C PRO A 45 -6.37 30.38 -14.42
N LEU A 46 -6.56 29.81 -15.61
CA LEU A 46 -6.91 28.41 -15.80
C LEU A 46 -5.91 27.45 -15.14
N ALA A 47 -4.61 27.79 -15.17
CA ALA A 47 -3.57 27.04 -14.49
C ALA A 47 -3.74 27.06 -12.94
N SER A 48 -4.17 28.18 -12.38
CA SER A 48 -4.48 28.31 -10.93
C SER A 48 -5.73 27.52 -10.58
N GLN A 49 -6.75 27.50 -11.44
CA GLN A 49 -7.93 26.67 -11.26
C GLN A 49 -7.57 25.18 -11.28
N ALA A 50 -6.74 24.75 -12.24
CA ALA A 50 -6.26 23.36 -12.33
C ALA A 50 -5.54 22.90 -11.06
N LEU A 51 -4.54 23.67 -10.60
CA LEU A 51 -3.75 23.34 -9.43
C LEU A 51 -4.55 23.49 -8.12
N GLY A 52 -5.38 24.50 -8.02
CA GLY A 52 -6.25 24.73 -6.86
C GLY A 52 -7.27 23.63 -6.68
N SER A 53 -7.97 23.23 -7.75
CA SER A 53 -8.90 22.09 -7.73
C SER A 53 -8.22 20.79 -7.38
N TRP A 54 -7.02 20.53 -7.94
CA TRP A 54 -6.24 19.35 -7.61
C TRP A 54 -5.80 19.30 -6.13
N LEU A 55 -5.37 20.43 -5.57
CA LEU A 55 -5.01 20.52 -4.15
C LEU A 55 -6.23 20.37 -3.23
N ALA A 56 -7.39 20.84 -3.67
CA ALA A 56 -8.65 20.64 -2.95
C ALA A 56 -9.15 19.18 -3.01
N GLY A 57 -8.60 18.35 -3.94
CA GLY A 57 -9.06 17.00 -4.21
C GLY A 57 -10.31 16.97 -5.11
N HIS A 58 -10.55 18.03 -5.89
CA HIS A 58 -11.59 18.10 -6.93
C HIS A 58 -11.01 17.54 -8.24
N ASP A 59 -10.73 16.22 -8.26
CA ASP A 59 -9.95 15.60 -9.33
C ASP A 59 -10.61 15.75 -10.71
N ASP A 60 -11.95 15.69 -10.81
CA ASP A 60 -12.65 15.86 -12.09
C ASP A 60 -12.56 17.31 -12.62
N GLN A 61 -12.75 18.28 -11.75
CA GLN A 61 -12.56 19.69 -12.11
C GLN A 61 -11.11 19.98 -12.49
N ALA A 62 -10.16 19.43 -11.73
CA ALA A 62 -8.74 19.54 -12.04
C ALA A 62 -8.40 18.89 -13.37
N ARG A 63 -8.96 17.71 -13.69
CA ARG A 63 -8.78 17.01 -14.97
C ARG A 63 -9.24 17.87 -16.14
N ILE A 64 -10.45 18.44 -16.06
CA ILE A 64 -11.00 19.32 -17.10
C ILE A 64 -10.11 20.56 -17.28
N ALA A 65 -9.77 21.24 -16.17
CA ALA A 65 -8.97 22.46 -16.22
C ALA A 65 -7.53 22.22 -16.74
N VAL A 66 -6.90 21.09 -16.36
CA VAL A 66 -5.59 20.68 -16.90
C VAL A 66 -5.67 20.41 -18.40
N ALA A 67 -6.68 19.63 -18.84
CA ALA A 67 -6.86 19.30 -20.26
C ALA A 67 -7.04 20.57 -21.10
N GLU A 68 -7.87 21.51 -20.65
CA GLU A 68 -8.11 22.78 -21.33
C GLU A 68 -6.85 23.67 -21.34
N CYS A 69 -6.15 23.77 -20.21
CA CYS A 69 -4.91 24.54 -20.10
C CYS A 69 -3.82 24.04 -21.06
N LEU A 70 -3.68 22.74 -21.19
CA LEU A 70 -2.70 22.12 -22.09
C LEU A 70 -3.10 22.27 -23.57
N ARG A 71 -4.40 22.17 -23.90
CA ARG A 71 -4.95 22.35 -25.26
C ARG A 71 -4.81 23.78 -25.77
N LEU A 72 -5.13 24.76 -24.94
CA LEU A 72 -5.12 26.18 -25.32
C LEU A 72 -3.71 26.77 -25.47
N ARG A 73 -2.64 26.01 -25.21
CA ARG A 73 -1.27 26.53 -25.14
C ARG A 73 -1.13 27.76 -24.24
N SER A 74 -2.09 27.96 -23.33
CA SER A 74 -2.17 29.13 -22.43
C SER A 74 -0.99 29.20 -21.45
N ALA A 75 -0.31 28.09 -21.20
CA ALA A 75 0.97 28.07 -20.50
C ALA A 75 2.13 28.06 -21.52
N ARG A 76 3.00 29.07 -21.48
CA ARG A 76 4.25 29.07 -22.24
C ARG A 76 5.12 27.87 -21.86
N PRO A 77 5.98 27.36 -22.78
CA PRO A 77 6.96 26.35 -22.41
C PRO A 77 7.74 26.78 -21.16
N GLY A 78 7.74 25.95 -20.11
CA GLY A 78 8.39 26.32 -18.86
C GLY A 78 7.96 25.42 -17.69
N PRO A 79 8.45 25.73 -16.48
CA PRO A 79 8.22 24.90 -15.28
C PRO A 79 6.73 24.67 -14.96
N LEU A 80 5.90 25.70 -15.13
CA LEU A 80 4.46 25.61 -14.86
C LEU A 80 3.75 24.62 -15.83
N ARG A 81 4.10 24.65 -17.10
CA ARG A 81 3.55 23.70 -18.08
C ARG A 81 3.96 22.26 -17.77
N THR A 82 5.23 22.06 -17.39
CA THR A 82 5.71 20.75 -16.96
C THR A 82 4.97 20.27 -15.70
N LEU A 83 4.74 21.16 -14.73
CA LEU A 83 3.98 20.84 -13.52
C LEU A 83 2.53 20.45 -13.84
N LEU A 84 1.86 21.20 -14.73
CA LEU A 84 0.51 20.86 -15.19
C LEU A 84 0.47 19.53 -15.93
N ALA A 85 1.48 19.24 -16.76
CA ALA A 85 1.61 17.97 -17.45
C ALA A 85 1.81 16.80 -16.45
N GLU A 86 2.61 16.99 -15.40
CA GLU A 86 2.76 15.99 -14.33
C GLU A 86 1.45 15.74 -13.57
N VAL A 87 0.72 16.81 -13.23
CA VAL A 87 -0.62 16.68 -12.62
C VAL A 87 -1.58 15.99 -13.58
N GLY A 88 -1.51 16.32 -14.88
CA GLY A 88 -2.31 15.66 -15.92
C GLY A 88 -2.01 14.15 -16.04
N VAL A 89 -0.75 13.76 -15.97
CA VAL A 89 -0.35 12.35 -15.93
C VAL A 89 -0.91 11.64 -14.68
N LEU A 90 -0.91 12.28 -13.53
CA LEU A 90 -1.48 11.73 -12.30
C LEU A 90 -3.01 11.59 -12.34
N LEU A 91 -3.67 12.46 -13.11
CA LEU A 91 -5.13 12.49 -13.29
C LEU A 91 -5.59 11.71 -14.53
N ASP A 92 -4.70 11.01 -15.22
CA ASP A 92 -4.97 10.27 -16.46
C ASP A 92 -5.56 11.15 -17.58
N VAL A 93 -5.10 12.41 -17.69
CA VAL A 93 -5.49 13.33 -18.76
C VAL A 93 -4.81 12.88 -20.06
N PRO A 94 -5.59 12.54 -21.13
CA PRO A 94 -5.03 12.13 -22.41
C PRO A 94 -4.08 13.19 -22.99
N GLY A 95 -2.93 12.77 -23.52
CA GLY A 95 -1.94 13.65 -24.14
C GLY A 95 -1.16 14.56 -23.19
N ALA A 96 -1.44 14.57 -21.89
CA ALA A 96 -0.76 15.45 -20.94
C ALA A 96 0.76 15.28 -20.94
N ALA A 97 1.25 14.06 -21.09
CA ALA A 97 2.67 13.74 -21.11
C ALA A 97 3.46 14.44 -22.23
N GLU A 98 2.82 14.69 -23.39
CA GLU A 98 3.43 15.34 -24.54
C GLU A 98 3.84 16.78 -24.25
N HIS A 99 3.14 17.42 -23.32
CA HIS A 99 3.38 18.79 -22.89
C HIS A 99 4.44 18.91 -21.79
N GLY A 100 4.89 17.78 -21.25
CA GLY A 100 5.86 17.71 -20.16
C GLY A 100 7.29 17.48 -20.63
N SER A 101 8.16 17.26 -19.66
CA SER A 101 9.57 16.93 -19.86
C SER A 101 9.75 15.48 -20.34
N ARG A 102 10.98 15.12 -20.70
CA ARG A 102 11.35 13.71 -20.95
C ARG A 102 11.04 12.82 -19.75
N ALA A 103 11.28 13.31 -18.53
CA ALA A 103 10.96 12.61 -17.31
C ALA A 103 9.44 12.46 -17.11
N THR A 104 8.63 13.45 -17.46
CA THR A 104 7.16 13.37 -17.45
C THR A 104 6.66 12.26 -18.37
N ARG A 105 7.17 12.19 -19.62
CA ARG A 105 6.82 11.11 -20.56
C ARG A 105 7.22 9.73 -20.03
N ALA A 106 8.40 9.61 -19.45
CA ALA A 106 8.83 8.35 -18.84
C ALA A 106 7.92 7.91 -17.68
N ARG A 107 7.45 8.85 -16.85
CA ARG A 107 6.50 8.55 -15.76
C ARG A 107 5.11 8.18 -16.29
N ALA A 108 4.68 8.80 -17.37
CA ALA A 108 3.43 8.41 -18.02
C ALA A 108 3.49 6.98 -18.58
N ALA A 109 4.58 6.61 -19.24
CA ALA A 109 4.82 5.23 -19.68
C ALA A 109 4.84 4.25 -18.49
N LEU A 110 5.57 4.60 -17.40
CA LEU A 110 5.58 3.81 -16.16
C LEU A 110 4.17 3.61 -15.58
N ARG A 111 3.35 4.67 -15.57
CA ARG A 111 1.97 4.61 -15.08
C ARG A 111 1.11 3.66 -15.92
N ARG A 112 1.27 3.64 -17.23
CA ARG A 112 0.59 2.69 -18.13
C ARG A 112 1.14 1.26 -18.05
N GLY A 113 2.23 1.05 -17.30
CA GLY A 113 2.87 -0.26 -17.16
C GLY A 113 3.84 -0.61 -18.29
N GLU A 114 4.24 0.35 -19.11
CA GLU A 114 5.20 0.24 -20.22
C GLU A 114 6.63 0.38 -19.66
N MET A 115 7.11 -0.62 -18.93
CA MET A 115 8.33 -0.54 -18.12
C MET A 115 9.60 -0.31 -18.97
N SER A 116 9.68 -0.98 -20.11
CA SER A 116 10.78 -0.85 -21.07
C SER A 116 10.84 0.54 -21.69
N ASP A 117 9.71 1.04 -22.13
CA ASP A 117 9.58 2.36 -22.76
C ASP A 117 9.83 3.49 -21.75
N ALA A 118 9.36 3.30 -20.52
CA ALA A 118 9.62 4.24 -19.44
C ALA A 118 11.12 4.40 -19.17
N ALA A 119 11.87 3.31 -19.09
CA ALA A 119 13.31 3.33 -18.85
C ALA A 119 14.07 3.92 -20.06
N ALA A 120 13.71 3.53 -21.29
CA ALA A 120 14.29 4.05 -22.51
C ALA A 120 14.00 5.56 -22.68
N THR A 121 12.77 5.98 -22.45
CA THR A 121 12.36 7.39 -22.51
C THR A 121 13.09 8.22 -21.46
N ALA A 122 13.26 7.76 -20.23
CA ALA A 122 14.03 8.47 -19.21
C ALA A 122 15.51 8.63 -19.60
N GLY A 123 16.06 7.63 -20.31
CA GLY A 123 17.48 7.55 -20.70
C GLY A 123 18.34 6.89 -19.63
N MET A 124 19.01 5.83 -20.04
CA MET A 124 19.80 4.94 -19.13
C MET A 124 20.85 5.67 -18.28
N ASN A 125 21.39 6.77 -18.77
CA ASN A 125 22.41 7.55 -18.06
C ASN A 125 21.82 8.56 -17.06
N THR A 126 20.50 8.62 -16.92
CA THR A 126 19.84 9.49 -15.94
C THR A 126 19.54 8.71 -14.65
N ARG A 127 19.41 9.41 -13.53
CA ARG A 127 18.99 8.78 -12.25
C ARG A 127 17.62 8.10 -12.39
N LEU A 128 16.68 8.76 -13.05
CA LEU A 128 15.34 8.21 -13.29
C LEU A 128 15.43 6.94 -14.15
N GLY A 129 16.16 6.98 -15.26
CA GLY A 129 16.31 5.82 -16.16
C GLY A 129 16.98 4.63 -15.47
N ALA A 130 18.04 4.86 -14.72
CA ALA A 130 18.71 3.83 -13.93
C ALA A 130 17.76 3.22 -12.87
N ARG A 131 16.92 4.03 -12.23
CA ARG A 131 15.91 3.58 -11.27
C ARG A 131 14.85 2.71 -11.94
N LEU A 132 14.29 3.17 -13.07
CA LEU A 132 13.24 2.45 -13.81
C LEU A 132 13.75 1.14 -14.40
N ALA A 133 14.96 1.14 -14.97
CA ALA A 133 15.60 -0.09 -15.46
C ALA A 133 15.84 -1.09 -14.31
N SER A 134 16.29 -0.62 -13.17
CA SER A 134 16.51 -1.46 -11.98
C SER A 134 15.19 -2.00 -11.41
N GLU A 135 14.11 -1.24 -11.43
CA GLU A 135 12.77 -1.69 -11.02
C GLU A 135 12.26 -2.80 -11.96
N ARG A 136 12.36 -2.58 -13.27
CA ARG A 136 12.01 -3.57 -14.28
C ARG A 136 12.82 -4.86 -14.11
N GLN A 137 14.14 -4.75 -13.90
CA GLN A 137 15.00 -5.92 -13.66
C GLN A 137 14.59 -6.71 -12.42
N ALA A 138 14.19 -6.05 -11.33
CA ALA A 138 13.73 -6.74 -10.12
C ALA A 138 12.43 -7.54 -10.36
N MET A 139 11.56 -7.06 -11.28
CA MET A 139 10.34 -7.76 -11.68
C MET A 139 10.58 -8.83 -12.77
N THR A 140 11.73 -8.85 -13.42
CA THR A 140 12.03 -9.83 -14.50
C THR A 140 12.34 -11.20 -13.90
N PRO A 141 11.62 -12.28 -14.28
CA PRO A 141 11.94 -13.64 -13.85
C PRO A 141 13.38 -14.06 -14.20
N GLY A 142 13.94 -14.97 -13.42
CA GLY A 142 15.31 -15.45 -13.58
C GLY A 142 16.40 -14.45 -13.16
N ARG A 143 16.04 -13.26 -12.69
CA ARG A 143 17.03 -12.33 -12.12
C ARG A 143 17.16 -12.56 -10.62
N GLU A 144 18.39 -12.83 -10.21
CA GLU A 144 18.75 -13.20 -8.84
C GLU A 144 19.49 -12.04 -8.15
N LEU A 145 19.42 -12.01 -6.83
CA LEU A 145 20.31 -11.19 -6.01
C LEU A 145 21.70 -11.82 -5.98
N ARG A 146 22.71 -11.02 -5.64
CA ARG A 146 24.07 -11.53 -5.49
C ARG A 146 24.18 -12.33 -4.21
N GLU A 147 24.20 -13.62 -4.36
CA GLU A 147 24.33 -14.58 -3.27
C GLU A 147 25.78 -14.74 -2.86
N ARG A 148 26.01 -15.10 -1.61
CA ARG A 148 27.32 -15.49 -1.07
C ARG A 148 27.13 -16.80 -0.32
N PRO A 149 28.07 -17.75 -0.42
CA PRO A 149 28.01 -18.94 0.42
C PRO A 149 27.94 -18.53 1.89
N PHE A 150 26.85 -18.85 2.54
CA PHE A 150 26.68 -18.60 3.97
C PHE A 150 27.15 -19.86 4.70
N ARG A 151 28.19 -19.73 5.51
CA ARG A 151 28.73 -20.88 6.24
C ARG A 151 27.80 -21.28 7.35
N ALA A 152 27.15 -22.43 7.12
CA ALA A 152 26.49 -23.29 8.08
C ALA A 152 25.47 -22.64 9.03
N VAL A 153 24.28 -22.63 8.62
CA VAL A 153 23.18 -22.91 9.53
C VAL A 153 23.36 -24.34 10.06
N ARG A 154 23.10 -24.50 11.33
CA ARG A 154 23.08 -25.74 12.11
C ARG A 154 22.50 -26.89 11.27
N ALA A 155 23.10 -28.08 11.38
CA ALA A 155 22.58 -29.31 10.78
C ALA A 155 21.07 -29.49 11.05
N PRO A 156 20.33 -30.24 10.20
CA PRO A 156 18.93 -30.53 10.47
C PRO A 156 18.75 -30.97 11.91
N GLY A 157 17.89 -30.25 12.67
CA GLY A 157 17.77 -30.47 14.10
C GLY A 157 17.26 -31.86 14.45
N THR A 158 17.60 -32.29 15.64
CA THR A 158 17.09 -33.52 16.22
C THR A 158 15.59 -33.43 16.52
N PRO A 159 14.84 -34.53 16.41
CA PRO A 159 13.44 -34.57 16.85
C PRO A 159 13.32 -34.07 18.29
N GLY A 160 12.42 -33.11 18.54
CA GLY A 160 12.22 -32.48 19.86
C GLY A 160 12.95 -31.14 20.09
N GLU A 161 13.80 -30.71 19.17
CA GLU A 161 14.42 -29.38 19.24
C GLU A 161 13.41 -28.27 18.85
N GLN A 162 13.41 -27.16 19.61
CA GLN A 162 12.53 -26.03 19.38
C GLN A 162 12.73 -25.43 17.98
N ILE A 163 11.65 -25.32 17.21
CA ILE A 163 11.68 -24.70 15.88
C ILE A 163 11.87 -23.20 16.04
N THR A 164 12.83 -22.64 15.32
CA THR A 164 13.03 -21.19 15.21
C THR A 164 12.62 -20.72 13.84
N ALA A 165 11.67 -19.78 13.77
CA ALA A 165 11.17 -19.17 12.54
C ALA A 165 11.60 -17.70 12.44
N LEU A 166 12.17 -17.30 11.32
CA LEU A 166 12.51 -15.91 11.00
C LEU A 166 11.58 -15.39 9.89
N HIS A 167 10.83 -14.34 10.23
CA HIS A 167 9.92 -13.69 9.30
C HIS A 167 10.52 -12.44 8.68
N LEU A 168 10.42 -12.29 7.35
CA LEU A 168 10.72 -11.04 6.65
C LEU A 168 9.43 -10.34 6.25
N LEU A 169 9.22 -9.13 6.78
CA LEU A 169 7.99 -8.37 6.67
C LEU A 169 8.21 -7.01 5.97
N THR A 170 7.23 -6.59 5.17
CA THR A 170 7.25 -5.25 4.56
C THR A 170 7.07 -4.15 5.60
N ASN A 171 6.04 -4.27 6.43
CA ASN A 171 5.68 -3.36 7.53
C ASN A 171 5.26 -4.18 8.75
N SER A 172 5.29 -3.55 9.92
CA SER A 172 4.87 -4.21 11.16
C SER A 172 4.33 -3.23 12.19
N VAL A 173 3.67 -3.76 13.21
CA VAL A 173 3.36 -3.02 14.44
C VAL A 173 4.67 -2.59 15.15
N PRO A 174 4.64 -1.54 16.01
CA PRO A 174 3.53 -0.62 16.27
C PRO A 174 3.42 0.49 15.24
N HIS A 175 4.37 0.60 14.30
CA HIS A 175 4.55 1.75 13.40
C HIS A 175 3.55 1.74 12.23
N THR A 176 2.96 0.59 11.92
CA THR A 176 1.93 0.46 10.87
C THR A 176 0.82 -0.45 11.38
N SER A 177 -0.43 0.05 11.34
CA SER A 177 -1.64 -0.68 11.75
C SER A 177 -2.49 -1.07 10.54
N SER A 178 -1.85 -1.57 9.47
CA SER A 178 -2.58 -2.13 8.32
C SER A 178 -3.02 -3.56 8.58
N GLY A 179 -4.02 -4.06 7.85
CA GLY A 179 -4.44 -5.46 7.93
C GLY A 179 -3.27 -6.44 7.75
N TYR A 180 -2.33 -6.12 6.85
CA TYR A 180 -1.10 -6.91 6.64
C TYR A 180 -0.20 -6.94 7.90
N ALA A 181 0.02 -5.80 8.55
CA ALA A 181 0.86 -5.71 9.75
C ALA A 181 0.22 -6.41 10.95
N LEU A 182 -1.09 -6.21 11.14
CA LEU A 182 -1.87 -6.84 12.22
C LEU A 182 -1.90 -8.36 12.05
N ARG A 183 -2.22 -8.87 10.83
CA ARG A 183 -2.18 -10.31 10.58
C ARG A 183 -0.79 -10.90 10.81
N SER A 184 0.28 -10.23 10.35
CA SER A 184 1.65 -10.71 10.59
C SER A 184 1.94 -10.85 12.08
N HIS A 185 1.54 -9.86 12.88
CA HIS A 185 1.73 -9.88 14.31
C HIS A 185 0.93 -11.00 14.99
N GLN A 186 -0.32 -11.20 14.59
CA GLN A 186 -1.16 -12.28 15.12
C GLN A 186 -0.62 -13.67 14.77
N VAL A 187 -0.11 -13.86 13.54
CA VAL A 187 0.53 -15.12 13.12
C VAL A 187 1.78 -15.39 13.97
N LEU A 188 2.62 -14.38 14.18
CA LEU A 188 3.82 -14.49 15.01
C LEU A 188 3.46 -14.84 16.46
N ARG A 189 2.43 -14.20 17.02
CA ARG A 189 1.94 -14.53 18.36
C ARG A 189 1.43 -15.96 18.46
N ALA A 190 0.59 -16.38 17.53
CA ALA A 190 0.04 -17.74 17.50
C ALA A 190 1.14 -18.80 17.36
N GLN A 191 2.16 -18.55 16.56
CA GLN A 191 3.34 -19.41 16.45
C GLN A 191 4.13 -19.46 17.78
N HIS A 192 4.30 -18.30 18.43
CA HIS A 192 4.98 -18.23 19.74
C HIS A 192 4.19 -18.99 20.80
N GLU A 193 2.88 -18.82 20.86
CA GLU A 193 1.97 -19.55 21.77
C GLU A 193 1.97 -21.06 21.49
N ALA A 194 2.22 -21.48 20.25
CA ALA A 194 2.38 -22.87 19.85
C ALA A 194 3.79 -23.44 20.15
N GLY A 195 4.66 -22.69 20.83
CA GLY A 195 6.01 -23.13 21.21
C GLY A 195 7.08 -22.95 20.13
N ILE A 196 6.80 -22.22 19.05
CA ILE A 196 7.79 -21.87 18.02
C ILE A 196 8.55 -20.62 18.49
N SER A 197 9.88 -20.67 18.48
CA SER A 197 10.69 -19.47 18.67
C SER A 197 10.58 -18.60 17.43
N VAL A 198 9.93 -17.43 17.56
CA VAL A 198 9.70 -16.52 16.42
C VAL A 198 10.53 -15.26 16.54
N ARG A 199 10.99 -14.78 15.40
CA ARG A 199 11.62 -13.47 15.25
C ARG A 199 11.18 -12.86 13.91
N ALA A 200 10.97 -11.57 13.89
CA ALA A 200 10.65 -10.85 12.65
C ALA A 200 11.71 -9.83 12.33
N MET A 201 12.02 -9.67 11.05
CA MET A 201 12.78 -8.52 10.54
C MET A 201 11.93 -7.77 9.52
N THR A 202 12.15 -6.47 9.39
CA THR A 202 11.44 -5.66 8.42
C THR A 202 12.33 -5.27 7.26
N ARG A 203 11.73 -4.92 6.12
CA ARG A 203 12.47 -4.42 4.97
C ARG A 203 13.40 -3.26 5.35
N VAL A 204 14.47 -3.10 4.59
CA VAL A 204 15.46 -2.04 4.79
C VAL A 204 14.83 -0.63 4.82
N GLY A 205 15.25 0.16 5.83
CA GLY A 205 14.80 1.54 6.02
C GLY A 205 13.45 1.71 6.73
N TYR A 206 12.69 0.65 6.98
CA TYR A 206 11.46 0.73 7.76
C TYR A 206 11.77 0.84 9.27
N PRO A 207 11.06 1.68 10.05
CA PRO A 207 9.89 2.49 9.67
C PRO A 207 10.21 3.94 9.22
N ILE A 208 11.47 4.32 9.13
CA ILE A 208 11.86 5.69 8.72
C ILE A 208 11.36 5.99 7.30
N SER A 209 11.42 5.00 6.40
CA SER A 209 10.95 5.14 5.01
C SER A 209 9.45 5.41 4.87
N VAL A 210 8.65 5.21 5.93
CA VAL A 210 7.22 5.53 5.95
C VAL A 210 6.89 6.79 6.74
N GLY A 211 7.90 7.57 7.13
CA GLY A 211 7.73 8.92 7.68
C GLY A 211 8.03 9.08 9.17
N LEU A 212 8.54 8.06 9.86
CA LEU A 212 9.01 8.23 11.22
C LEU A 212 10.40 8.91 11.24
N ALA A 213 10.58 9.88 12.13
CA ALA A 213 11.84 10.62 12.24
C ALA A 213 12.97 9.79 12.86
N ALA A 214 12.62 8.85 13.76
CA ALA A 214 13.56 7.95 14.44
C ALA A 214 12.88 6.61 14.73
N ALA A 215 13.68 5.56 14.84
CA ALA A 215 13.23 4.23 15.26
C ALA A 215 14.38 3.48 15.92
N HIS A 216 14.06 2.56 16.81
CA HIS A 216 15.02 1.62 17.37
C HIS A 216 15.35 0.52 16.38
N HIS A 217 16.53 -0.09 16.51
CA HIS A 217 16.91 -1.26 15.70
C HIS A 217 16.19 -2.53 16.13
N HIS A 218 15.72 -2.55 17.38
CA HIS A 218 15.00 -3.69 17.96
C HIS A 218 13.79 -3.22 18.75
N ASP A 219 12.67 -3.90 18.56
CA ASP A 219 11.45 -3.75 19.33
C ASP A 219 11.02 -5.11 19.83
N VAL A 220 10.36 -5.18 21.00
CA VAL A 220 9.65 -6.36 21.48
C VAL A 220 8.20 -5.97 21.70
N ILE A 221 7.28 -6.65 21.03
CA ILE A 221 5.85 -6.33 21.06
C ILE A 221 5.10 -7.63 21.33
N ASP A 222 4.35 -7.66 22.42
CA ASP A 222 3.63 -8.84 22.90
C ASP A 222 4.53 -10.12 22.93
N GLY A 223 5.78 -9.95 23.40
CA GLY A 223 6.76 -11.04 23.48
C GLY A 223 7.46 -11.39 22.16
N VAL A 224 7.05 -10.79 21.02
CA VAL A 224 7.66 -11.03 19.71
C VAL A 224 8.78 -10.04 19.44
N PRO A 225 10.02 -10.47 19.17
CA PRO A 225 11.13 -9.60 18.80
C PRO A 225 11.08 -9.21 17.34
N TYR A 226 11.32 -7.91 17.08
CA TYR A 226 11.39 -7.31 15.75
C TYR A 226 12.73 -6.62 15.51
N ASP A 227 13.44 -7.00 14.45
CA ASP A 227 14.62 -6.32 13.96
C ASP A 227 14.25 -5.30 12.89
N ARG A 228 14.78 -4.09 13.02
CA ARG A 228 14.61 -3.00 12.06
C ARG A 228 15.90 -2.84 11.27
N LEU A 229 15.85 -3.17 9.99
CA LEU A 229 17.01 -3.04 9.12
C LEU A 229 17.18 -1.58 8.69
N ILE A 230 17.77 -0.77 9.56
CA ILE A 230 17.95 0.68 9.39
C ILE A 230 19.39 0.96 8.96
N PRO A 231 19.67 1.19 7.67
CA PRO A 231 21.01 1.51 7.19
C PRO A 231 21.31 2.98 7.46
N TRP A 232 22.59 3.30 7.50
CA TRP A 232 23.04 4.70 7.56
C TRP A 232 22.60 5.52 6.35
N ARG A 233 22.63 4.91 5.14
CA ARG A 233 22.16 5.47 3.87
C ARG A 233 21.39 4.42 3.07
N SER A 234 20.34 4.86 2.38
CA SER A 234 19.59 4.03 1.45
C SER A 234 20.30 3.89 0.11
N ALA A 235 20.38 2.69 -0.41
CA ALA A 235 20.80 2.47 -1.79
C ALA A 235 19.83 3.16 -2.77
N ARG A 236 20.37 3.68 -3.88
CA ARG A 236 19.63 4.60 -4.77
C ARG A 236 18.61 3.92 -5.68
N THR A 237 18.90 2.72 -6.16
CA THR A 237 18.00 2.00 -7.06
C THR A 237 17.25 0.87 -6.35
N PRO A 238 16.07 0.44 -6.84
CA PRO A 238 15.33 -0.67 -6.27
C PRO A 238 16.15 -1.95 -6.12
N GLY A 239 16.86 -2.39 -7.15
CA GLY A 239 17.71 -3.58 -7.08
C GLY A 239 18.86 -3.44 -6.08
N ALA A 240 19.49 -2.27 -5.99
CA ALA A 240 20.53 -2.02 -4.98
C ALA A 240 19.94 -2.01 -3.56
N ARG A 241 18.70 -1.56 -3.36
CA ARG A 241 18.01 -1.65 -2.06
C ARG A 241 17.68 -3.09 -1.69
N LEU A 242 17.29 -3.92 -2.65
CA LEU A 242 17.08 -5.35 -2.41
C LEU A 242 18.40 -6.02 -1.99
N GLN A 243 19.50 -5.70 -2.67
CA GLN A 243 20.82 -6.20 -2.32
C GLN A 243 21.25 -5.73 -0.91
N GLN A 244 21.05 -4.44 -0.59
CA GLN A 244 21.32 -3.89 0.75
C GLN A 244 20.49 -4.58 1.83
N ASN A 245 19.22 -4.87 1.52
CA ASN A 245 18.34 -5.60 2.44
C ASN A 245 18.86 -7.02 2.69
N LEU A 246 19.26 -7.74 1.64
CA LEU A 246 19.86 -9.07 1.77
C LEU A 246 21.13 -9.04 2.64
N GLU A 247 22.00 -8.06 2.43
CA GLU A 247 23.24 -7.91 3.21
C GLU A 247 22.99 -7.70 4.70
N MET A 248 22.03 -6.84 5.05
CA MET A 248 21.65 -6.62 6.45
C MET A 248 20.86 -7.80 7.05
N ALA A 249 20.04 -8.46 6.24
CA ALA A 249 19.28 -9.64 6.67
C ALA A 249 20.17 -10.83 7.03
N ARG A 250 21.36 -10.95 6.42
CA ARG A 250 22.35 -11.97 6.77
C ARG A 250 22.84 -11.87 8.22
N GLU A 251 22.96 -10.64 8.76
CA GLU A 251 23.34 -10.43 10.16
C GLU A 251 22.26 -10.98 11.11
N VAL A 252 21.00 -10.70 10.82
CA VAL A 252 19.86 -11.24 11.59
C VAL A 252 19.78 -12.76 11.45
N MET A 253 19.98 -13.27 10.22
CA MET A 253 20.02 -14.69 9.94
C MET A 253 21.11 -15.42 10.75
N ALA A 254 22.32 -14.84 10.81
CA ALA A 254 23.44 -15.38 11.58
C ALA A 254 23.17 -15.38 13.09
N ALA A 255 22.54 -14.32 13.59
CA ALA A 255 22.20 -14.20 15.02
C ALA A 255 21.03 -15.11 15.45
N THR A 256 20.06 -15.34 14.52
CA THR A 256 18.84 -16.10 14.82
C THR A 256 19.01 -17.61 14.58
N GLN A 257 19.83 -17.98 13.59
CA GLN A 257 19.99 -19.36 13.13
C GLN A 257 18.65 -20.09 12.93
N PRO A 258 17.75 -19.55 12.12
CA PRO A 258 16.40 -20.07 11.97
C PRO A 258 16.41 -21.43 11.28
N ARG A 259 15.37 -22.23 11.54
CA ARG A 259 15.10 -23.51 10.87
C ARG A 259 14.08 -23.38 9.76
N VAL A 260 13.36 -22.27 9.70
CA VAL A 260 12.44 -21.93 8.63
C VAL A 260 12.45 -20.42 8.43
N LEU A 261 12.45 -20.01 7.17
CA LEU A 261 12.22 -18.63 6.76
C LEU A 261 10.76 -18.48 6.35
N HIS A 262 10.15 -17.36 6.71
CA HIS A 262 8.79 -17.06 6.32
C HIS A 262 8.71 -15.63 5.78
N THR A 263 8.05 -15.45 4.65
CA THR A 263 7.79 -14.11 4.13
C THR A 263 6.38 -13.99 3.58
N THR A 264 5.97 -12.75 3.36
CA THR A 264 4.64 -12.42 2.83
C THR A 264 4.76 -11.69 1.51
N THR A 265 3.72 -11.71 0.68
CA THR A 265 3.65 -10.89 -0.54
C THR A 265 4.24 -9.50 -0.26
N ASN A 266 5.18 -8.94 -1.06
CA ASN A 266 5.33 -9.24 -2.48
C ASN A 266 6.72 -9.80 -2.84
N TYR A 267 6.99 -9.88 -4.15
CA TYR A 267 8.25 -10.39 -4.72
C TYR A 267 9.52 -9.79 -4.12
N THR A 268 9.49 -8.55 -3.64
CA THR A 268 10.68 -7.89 -3.05
C THR A 268 11.17 -8.60 -1.80
N ASN A 269 10.26 -9.02 -0.92
CA ASN A 269 10.60 -9.81 0.26
C ASN A 269 10.95 -11.25 -0.12
N ALA A 270 10.18 -11.83 -1.06
CA ALA A 270 10.40 -13.20 -1.50
C ALA A 270 11.77 -13.39 -2.16
N LEU A 271 12.27 -12.41 -2.94
CA LEU A 271 13.62 -12.42 -3.51
C LEU A 271 14.71 -12.50 -2.44
N ILE A 272 14.57 -11.73 -1.38
CA ILE A 272 15.53 -11.72 -0.27
C ILE A 272 15.46 -13.03 0.49
N THR A 273 14.24 -13.53 0.77
CA THR A 273 14.03 -14.78 1.50
C THR A 273 14.55 -15.98 0.71
N ARG A 274 14.30 -16.02 -0.62
CA ARG A 274 14.84 -17.04 -1.50
C ARG A 274 16.38 -17.03 -1.50
N ALA A 275 17.00 -15.86 -1.62
CA ALA A 275 18.45 -15.73 -1.58
C ALA A 275 19.03 -16.21 -0.25
N LEU A 276 18.43 -15.84 0.89
CA LEU A 276 18.83 -16.36 2.21
C LEU A 276 18.65 -17.88 2.30
N SER A 277 17.56 -18.42 1.76
CA SER A 277 17.33 -19.86 1.70
C SER A 277 18.40 -20.59 0.87
N HIS A 278 18.71 -20.11 -0.33
CA HIS A 278 19.77 -20.67 -1.18
C HIS A 278 21.14 -20.62 -0.50
N GLU A 279 21.48 -19.49 0.14
CA GLU A 279 22.76 -19.31 0.83
C GLU A 279 22.93 -20.24 2.03
N SER A 280 21.84 -20.55 2.74
CA SER A 280 21.86 -21.24 4.03
C SER A 280 21.35 -22.66 4.00
N GLY A 281 20.61 -23.06 2.95
CA GLY A 281 19.89 -24.33 2.89
C GLY A 281 18.66 -24.40 3.80
N VAL A 282 18.23 -23.29 4.39
CA VAL A 282 17.03 -23.22 5.25
C VAL A 282 15.78 -23.15 4.39
N PRO A 283 14.80 -24.03 4.58
CA PRO A 283 13.55 -23.99 3.81
C PRO A 283 12.75 -22.72 4.09
N TRP A 284 11.95 -22.31 3.11
CA TRP A 284 11.16 -21.09 3.24
C TRP A 284 9.70 -21.23 2.83
N VAL A 285 8.88 -20.41 3.46
CA VAL A 285 7.42 -20.30 3.26
C VAL A 285 7.11 -18.97 2.65
N TYR A 286 6.29 -18.97 1.58
CA TYR A 286 5.76 -17.77 0.96
C TYR A 286 4.26 -17.63 1.24
N GLU A 287 3.87 -16.66 2.07
CA GLU A 287 2.47 -16.38 2.36
C GLU A 287 1.90 -15.36 1.38
N VAL A 288 1.03 -15.81 0.49
CA VAL A 288 0.36 -15.02 -0.54
C VAL A 288 -0.94 -14.46 0.02
N ARG A 289 -0.94 -13.17 0.32
CA ARG A 289 -2.08 -12.44 0.94
C ARG A 289 -2.91 -11.65 -0.05
N GLY A 290 -2.53 -11.62 -1.30
CA GLY A 290 -3.20 -10.92 -2.38
C GLY A 290 -2.43 -11.08 -3.68
N ILE A 291 -3.10 -10.87 -4.77
CA ILE A 291 -2.55 -10.94 -6.13
C ILE A 291 -2.06 -9.54 -6.50
N LEU A 292 -0.75 -9.40 -6.66
CA LEU A 292 -0.10 -8.08 -6.78
C LEU A 292 -0.48 -7.38 -8.08
N GLU A 293 -0.47 -8.10 -9.19
CA GLU A 293 -0.84 -7.57 -10.51
C GLU A 293 -2.29 -7.14 -10.56
N ASP A 294 -3.21 -7.89 -9.97
CA ASP A 294 -4.63 -7.53 -9.93
C ASP A 294 -4.89 -6.33 -9.01
N THR A 295 -4.19 -6.26 -7.87
CA THR A 295 -4.23 -5.08 -7.00
C THR A 295 -3.75 -3.83 -7.73
N TRP A 296 -2.74 -3.96 -8.58
CA TRP A 296 -2.25 -2.86 -9.39
C TRP A 296 -3.28 -2.45 -10.46
N VAL A 297 -3.91 -3.40 -11.16
CA VAL A 297 -5.00 -3.14 -12.12
C VAL A 297 -6.20 -2.48 -11.45
N ALA A 298 -6.60 -2.95 -10.26
CA ALA A 298 -7.72 -2.39 -9.51
C ALA A 298 -7.50 -0.92 -9.09
N SER A 299 -6.24 -0.44 -9.10
CA SER A 299 -5.93 0.98 -8.82
C SER A 299 -6.28 1.92 -9.98
N PHE A 300 -6.66 1.40 -11.14
CA PHE A 300 -7.06 2.18 -12.31
C PHE A 300 -8.59 2.35 -12.39
N PRO A 301 -9.07 3.45 -13.02
CA PRO A 301 -10.45 3.55 -13.47
C PRO A 301 -10.83 2.34 -14.34
N VAL A 302 -12.11 1.95 -14.31
CA VAL A 302 -12.61 0.73 -14.98
C VAL A 302 -12.22 0.72 -16.47
N GLU A 303 -12.30 1.88 -17.14
CA GLU A 303 -12.02 2.06 -18.56
C GLU A 303 -10.56 1.78 -18.94
N LEU A 304 -9.64 1.86 -17.97
CA LEU A 304 -8.20 1.66 -18.19
C LEU A 304 -7.71 0.28 -17.75
N ARG A 305 -8.54 -0.51 -17.06
CA ARG A 305 -8.13 -1.80 -16.48
C ARG A 305 -7.76 -2.84 -17.52
N GLU A 306 -8.44 -2.86 -18.67
CA GLU A 306 -8.10 -3.78 -19.77
C GLU A 306 -6.71 -3.47 -20.33
N ALA A 307 -6.41 -2.20 -20.61
CA ALA A 307 -5.09 -1.77 -21.03
C ALA A 307 -4.01 -2.06 -19.98
N ALA A 308 -4.33 -1.89 -18.69
CA ALA A 308 -3.40 -2.23 -17.61
C ALA A 308 -3.11 -3.74 -17.56
N ARG A 309 -4.11 -4.62 -17.75
CA ARG A 309 -3.92 -6.07 -17.85
C ARG A 309 -3.05 -6.50 -19.04
N ALA A 310 -3.14 -5.77 -20.15
CA ALA A 310 -2.32 -6.03 -21.34
C ALA A 310 -0.89 -5.47 -21.25
N SER A 311 -0.53 -4.76 -20.16
CA SER A 311 0.75 -4.07 -20.03
C SER A 311 1.92 -5.00 -19.68
N GLU A 312 3.14 -4.55 -19.99
CA GLU A 312 4.39 -5.23 -19.62
C GLU A 312 4.49 -5.42 -18.09
N LYS A 313 4.08 -4.41 -17.31
CA LYS A 313 4.15 -4.48 -15.84
C LYS A 313 3.27 -5.59 -15.27
N PHE A 314 2.04 -5.74 -15.77
CA PHE A 314 1.16 -6.83 -15.36
C PHE A 314 1.81 -8.20 -15.62
N ALA A 315 2.32 -8.40 -16.84
CA ALA A 315 2.97 -9.64 -17.24
C ALA A 315 4.20 -9.93 -16.38
N LEU A 316 5.06 -8.93 -16.14
CA LEU A 316 6.24 -9.07 -15.30
C LEU A 316 5.89 -9.40 -13.85
N LEU A 317 4.92 -8.70 -13.24
CA LEU A 317 4.50 -8.97 -11.85
C LEU A 317 3.94 -10.39 -11.72
N ARG A 318 3.01 -10.78 -12.60
CA ARG A 318 2.42 -12.13 -12.61
C ARG A 318 3.49 -13.22 -12.75
N ALA A 319 4.37 -13.07 -13.72
CA ALA A 319 5.43 -14.05 -13.97
C ALA A 319 6.44 -14.14 -12.80
N ARG A 320 6.80 -12.98 -12.22
CA ARG A 320 7.74 -12.91 -11.10
C ARG A 320 7.18 -13.51 -9.81
N GLU A 321 5.94 -13.16 -9.47
CA GLU A 321 5.26 -13.72 -8.30
C GLU A 321 5.09 -15.23 -8.46
N THR A 322 4.67 -15.71 -9.64
CA THR A 322 4.53 -17.14 -9.93
C THR A 322 5.85 -17.88 -9.78
N GLU A 323 6.94 -17.36 -10.35
CA GLU A 323 8.29 -17.94 -10.20
C GLU A 323 8.68 -18.13 -8.72
N LEU A 324 8.42 -17.11 -7.90
CA LEU A 324 8.77 -17.15 -6.48
C LEU A 324 7.88 -18.10 -5.68
N MET A 325 6.59 -18.19 -6.01
CA MET A 325 5.68 -19.18 -5.43
C MET A 325 6.10 -20.62 -5.76
N MET A 326 6.53 -20.87 -7.00
CA MET A 326 7.03 -22.18 -7.43
C MET A 326 8.37 -22.54 -6.78
N ALA A 327 9.20 -21.55 -6.46
CA ALA A 327 10.49 -21.73 -5.80
C ALA A 327 10.39 -21.93 -4.28
N ALA A 328 9.26 -21.61 -3.65
CA ALA A 328 9.06 -21.78 -2.22
C ALA A 328 8.84 -23.26 -1.84
N ASP A 329 9.39 -23.70 -0.70
CA ASP A 329 9.15 -25.05 -0.19
C ASP A 329 7.69 -25.26 0.20
N ARG A 330 7.03 -24.19 0.68
CA ARG A 330 5.60 -24.15 0.96
C ARG A 330 5.03 -22.77 0.64
N VAL A 331 3.79 -22.79 0.16
CA VAL A 331 2.98 -21.60 -0.08
C VAL A 331 1.81 -21.59 0.90
N VAL A 332 1.52 -20.45 1.50
CA VAL A 332 0.33 -20.25 2.32
C VAL A 332 -0.56 -19.22 1.64
N THR A 333 -1.86 -19.47 1.57
CA THR A 333 -2.83 -18.52 1.02
C THR A 333 -4.07 -18.40 1.91
N LEU A 334 -4.91 -17.38 1.64
CA LEU A 334 -6.02 -17.02 2.51
C LEU A 334 -7.34 -17.72 2.18
N GLY A 335 -7.45 -18.36 1.01
CA GLY A 335 -8.71 -19.00 0.58
C GLY A 335 -8.51 -19.94 -0.59
N GLU A 336 -9.49 -20.82 -0.77
CA GLU A 336 -9.48 -21.84 -1.82
C GLU A 336 -9.51 -21.23 -3.24
N THR A 337 -10.17 -20.09 -3.43
CA THR A 337 -10.20 -19.38 -4.71
C THR A 337 -8.79 -18.95 -5.14
N VAL A 338 -8.01 -18.37 -4.22
CA VAL A 338 -6.61 -18.01 -4.51
C VAL A 338 -5.78 -19.27 -4.74
N LYS A 339 -5.97 -20.32 -3.94
CA LYS A 339 -5.29 -21.61 -4.18
C LYS A 339 -5.55 -22.15 -5.56
N ALA A 340 -6.80 -22.12 -6.04
CA ALA A 340 -7.15 -22.56 -7.38
C ALA A 340 -6.42 -21.76 -8.47
N ASP A 341 -6.38 -20.42 -8.35
CA ASP A 341 -5.62 -19.56 -9.26
C ASP A 341 -4.12 -19.88 -9.25
N LEU A 342 -3.52 -20.10 -8.08
CA LEU A 342 -2.11 -20.46 -7.98
C LEU A 342 -1.81 -21.81 -8.64
N VAL A 343 -2.70 -22.79 -8.49
CA VAL A 343 -2.58 -24.10 -9.15
C VAL A 343 -2.68 -23.95 -10.68
N GLU A 344 -3.60 -23.14 -11.18
CA GLU A 344 -3.72 -22.81 -12.60
C GLU A 344 -2.44 -22.15 -13.14
N ARG A 345 -1.72 -21.37 -12.33
CA ARG A 345 -0.41 -20.78 -12.66
C ARG A 345 0.74 -21.79 -12.65
N GLY A 346 0.50 -23.03 -12.22
CA GLY A 346 1.50 -24.10 -12.18
C GLY A 346 2.15 -24.33 -10.81
N VAL A 347 1.68 -23.68 -9.75
CA VAL A 347 2.16 -23.98 -8.38
C VAL A 347 1.59 -25.33 -7.93
N ALA A 348 2.44 -26.22 -7.44
CA ALA A 348 2.02 -27.58 -7.09
C ALA A 348 1.01 -27.56 -5.92
N ALA A 349 -0.17 -28.13 -6.13
CA ALA A 349 -1.29 -28.08 -5.16
C ALA A 349 -0.91 -28.61 -3.78
N HIS A 350 -0.03 -29.61 -3.69
CA HIS A 350 0.43 -30.21 -2.43
C HIS A 350 1.38 -29.30 -1.62
N THR A 351 1.95 -28.29 -2.24
CA THR A 351 2.77 -27.28 -1.54
C THR A 351 1.95 -26.16 -0.95
N ILE A 352 0.66 -26.01 -1.33
CA ILE A 352 -0.20 -24.90 -0.94
C ILE A 352 -1.07 -25.27 0.25
N THR A 353 -0.95 -24.52 1.34
CA THR A 353 -1.81 -24.60 2.52
C THR A 353 -2.73 -23.37 2.57
N VAL A 354 -4.02 -23.59 2.83
CA VAL A 354 -4.97 -22.51 3.05
C VAL A 354 -5.05 -22.21 4.55
N ALA A 355 -4.71 -20.98 4.93
CA ALA A 355 -4.82 -20.44 6.28
C ALA A 355 -5.59 -19.12 6.24
N PRO A 356 -6.93 -19.15 6.39
CA PRO A 356 -7.77 -17.98 6.23
C PRO A 356 -7.52 -16.92 7.31
N ASN A 357 -8.02 -15.70 7.07
CA ASN A 357 -8.12 -14.71 8.13
C ASN A 357 -9.11 -15.21 9.19
N ALA A 358 -8.77 -15.00 10.44
CA ALA A 358 -9.61 -15.33 11.59
C ALA A 358 -9.76 -14.12 12.51
N VAL A 359 -10.74 -14.16 13.37
CA VAL A 359 -10.94 -13.16 14.43
C VAL A 359 -10.38 -13.68 15.74
N ALA A 360 -9.96 -12.77 16.63
CA ALA A 360 -9.56 -13.14 17.97
C ALA A 360 -10.76 -13.68 18.77
N SER A 361 -10.54 -14.69 19.61
CA SER A 361 -11.62 -15.39 20.32
C SER A 361 -12.39 -14.49 21.29
N ASP A 362 -11.75 -13.47 21.86
CA ASP A 362 -12.37 -12.47 22.72
C ASP A 362 -13.43 -11.62 21.98
N LEU A 363 -13.25 -11.41 20.66
CA LEU A 363 -14.24 -10.72 19.83
C LEU A 363 -15.50 -11.56 19.61
N LEU A 364 -15.39 -12.90 19.63
CA LEU A 364 -16.54 -13.80 19.48
C LEU A 364 -17.45 -13.83 20.72
N THR A 365 -16.91 -13.45 21.87
CA THR A 365 -17.66 -13.45 23.14
C THR A 365 -18.28 -12.08 23.46
N ARG A 366 -17.97 -11.05 22.68
CA ARG A 366 -18.57 -9.72 22.85
C ARG A 366 -20.06 -9.78 22.45
N ASN A 367 -20.89 -9.25 23.33
CA ASN A 367 -22.34 -9.23 23.13
C ASN A 367 -22.95 -7.99 23.81
N ARG A 368 -22.36 -6.83 23.59
CA ARG A 368 -22.90 -5.57 24.12
C ARG A 368 -24.01 -5.07 23.21
N PRO A 369 -25.18 -4.68 23.76
CA PRO A 369 -26.25 -4.09 22.96
C PRO A 369 -25.76 -2.83 22.20
N ALA A 370 -26.17 -2.70 20.93
CA ALA A 370 -25.74 -1.63 20.05
C ALA A 370 -26.00 -0.21 20.66
N ALA A 371 -27.10 -0.03 21.35
CA ALA A 371 -27.42 1.23 22.04
C ALA A 371 -26.36 1.60 23.10
N GLN A 372 -25.89 0.62 23.89
CA GLN A 372 -24.84 0.86 24.89
C GLN A 372 -23.48 1.15 24.23
N ALA A 373 -23.18 0.47 23.12
CA ALA A 373 -21.96 0.75 22.35
C ALA A 373 -21.99 2.18 21.80
N ARG A 374 -23.14 2.62 21.28
CA ARG A 374 -23.35 3.99 20.80
C ARG A 374 -23.13 5.02 21.91
N GLU A 375 -23.74 4.82 23.07
CA GLU A 375 -23.57 5.71 24.23
C GLU A 375 -22.11 5.85 24.63
N SER A 376 -21.34 4.74 24.69
CA SER A 376 -19.92 4.78 25.00
C SER A 376 -19.06 5.50 23.97
N LEU A 377 -19.54 5.60 22.74
CA LEU A 377 -18.90 6.32 21.63
C LEU A 377 -19.42 7.75 21.46
N GLY A 378 -20.36 8.20 22.33
CA GLY A 378 -20.98 9.51 22.23
C GLY A 378 -21.94 9.66 21.03
N LEU A 379 -22.45 8.53 20.53
CA LEU A 379 -23.42 8.51 19.41
C LEU A 379 -24.85 8.50 19.93
N PRO A 380 -25.83 9.00 19.15
CA PRO A 380 -27.23 8.79 19.44
C PRO A 380 -27.56 7.29 19.59
N SER A 381 -28.17 6.92 20.71
CA SER A 381 -28.54 5.52 21.01
C SER A 381 -29.67 5.00 20.11
N ARG A 382 -30.51 5.91 19.60
CA ARG A 382 -31.64 5.61 18.69
C ARG A 382 -31.24 5.74 17.22
N GLY A 383 -32.10 5.26 16.32
CA GLY A 383 -31.90 5.23 14.87
C GLY A 383 -31.27 3.93 14.41
N PHE A 384 -31.35 3.69 13.10
CA PHE A 384 -30.73 2.54 12.46
C PHE A 384 -29.34 2.93 11.94
N TRP A 385 -28.30 2.27 12.43
CA TRP A 385 -26.91 2.60 12.10
C TRP A 385 -26.30 1.60 11.14
N VAL A 386 -25.89 2.10 10.01
CA VAL A 386 -25.08 1.34 9.04
C VAL A 386 -23.64 1.86 9.06
N GLY A 387 -22.66 1.07 8.67
CA GLY A 387 -21.32 1.62 8.63
C GLY A 387 -20.26 0.66 8.17
N THR A 388 -19.05 1.19 8.11
CA THR A 388 -17.84 0.43 7.74
C THR A 388 -16.66 0.85 8.60
N VAL A 389 -15.74 -0.09 8.82
CA VAL A 389 -14.47 0.13 9.51
C VAL A 389 -13.37 -0.30 8.54
N SER A 390 -12.83 0.64 7.76
CA SER A 390 -11.90 0.34 6.67
C SER A 390 -10.99 1.52 6.31
N SER A 391 -10.03 1.29 5.42
CA SER A 391 -9.32 2.38 4.74
C SER A 391 -10.23 3.05 3.74
N LEU A 392 -10.26 4.40 3.73
CA LEU A 392 -11.12 5.15 2.82
C LEU A 392 -10.44 5.33 1.46
N VAL A 393 -10.60 4.31 0.60
CA VAL A 393 -10.05 4.26 -0.76
C VAL A 393 -11.14 3.93 -1.77
N GLY A 394 -10.92 4.26 -3.05
CA GLY A 394 -11.98 4.21 -4.08
C GLY A 394 -12.67 2.86 -4.22
N TYR A 395 -11.90 1.76 -4.24
CA TYR A 395 -12.44 0.41 -4.42
C TYR A 395 -13.23 -0.13 -3.20
N GLU A 396 -13.18 0.50 -2.04
CA GLU A 396 -14.03 0.14 -0.90
C GLU A 396 -15.50 0.52 -1.12
N GLY A 397 -15.82 1.32 -2.15
CA GLY A 397 -17.18 1.59 -2.59
C GLY A 397 -18.06 2.39 -1.61
N ILE A 398 -17.46 3.09 -0.65
CA ILE A 398 -18.16 3.79 0.44
C ILE A 398 -19.13 4.85 -0.10
N HIS A 399 -18.90 5.38 -1.29
CA HIS A 399 -19.84 6.27 -1.97
C HIS A 399 -21.22 5.64 -2.17
N THR A 400 -21.28 4.34 -2.45
CA THR A 400 -22.56 3.58 -2.56
C THR A 400 -23.29 3.53 -1.21
N LEU A 401 -22.56 3.35 -0.11
CA LEU A 401 -23.15 3.38 1.23
C LEU A 401 -23.78 4.74 1.54
N ILE A 402 -23.06 5.84 1.25
CA ILE A 402 -23.57 7.20 1.45
C ILE A 402 -24.80 7.47 0.59
N GLY A 403 -24.79 7.04 -0.68
CA GLY A 403 -25.94 7.12 -1.58
C GLY A 403 -27.15 6.36 -1.05
N GLY A 404 -26.95 5.14 -0.53
CA GLY A 404 -28.01 4.36 0.11
C GLY A 404 -28.61 5.04 1.34
N VAL A 405 -27.77 5.65 2.19
CA VAL A 405 -28.25 6.43 3.34
C VAL A 405 -29.11 7.61 2.87
N ALA A 406 -28.67 8.34 1.85
CA ALA A 406 -29.42 9.47 1.31
C ALA A 406 -30.79 9.03 0.76
N GLN A 407 -30.83 7.92 0.03
CA GLN A 407 -32.07 7.37 -0.49
C GLN A 407 -33.05 6.95 0.62
N LEU A 408 -32.56 6.24 1.63
CA LEU A 408 -33.40 5.81 2.76
C LEU A 408 -33.90 7.00 3.58
N ARG A 409 -33.09 8.04 3.79
CA ARG A 409 -33.51 9.29 4.44
C ARG A 409 -34.61 10.00 3.66
N THR A 410 -34.51 10.04 2.33
CA THR A 410 -35.55 10.64 1.47
C THR A 410 -36.89 9.87 1.58
N GLN A 411 -36.83 8.56 1.85
CA GLN A 411 -38.00 7.73 2.10
C GLN A 411 -38.54 7.84 3.53
N GLY A 412 -37.95 8.69 4.38
CA GLY A 412 -38.41 8.95 5.75
C GLY A 412 -37.86 8.02 6.81
N HIS A 413 -36.91 7.14 6.47
CA HIS A 413 -36.27 6.25 7.45
C HIS A 413 -35.21 6.98 8.28
N ASP A 414 -35.17 6.73 9.60
CA ASP A 414 -34.12 7.28 10.48
C ASP A 414 -32.86 6.42 10.41
N VAL A 415 -32.14 6.53 9.28
CA VAL A 415 -30.86 5.86 9.03
C VAL A 415 -29.70 6.82 9.19
N ARG A 416 -28.64 6.37 9.84
CA ARG A 416 -27.37 7.07 10.05
C ARG A 416 -26.20 6.20 9.63
N ALA A 417 -25.09 6.83 9.27
CA ALA A 417 -23.89 6.08 8.94
C ALA A 417 -22.68 6.45 9.83
N ALA A 418 -21.89 5.44 10.21
CA ALA A 418 -20.57 5.63 10.79
C ALA A 418 -19.50 5.09 9.83
N ILE A 419 -18.67 6.00 9.31
CA ILE A 419 -17.54 5.68 8.43
C ILE A 419 -16.28 5.82 9.26
N VAL A 420 -15.79 4.67 9.72
CA VAL A 420 -14.65 4.57 10.65
C VAL A 420 -13.39 4.26 9.86
N GLY A 421 -12.45 5.19 9.88
CA GLY A 421 -11.18 5.08 9.18
C GLY A 421 -10.76 6.36 8.48
N ASP A 422 -9.67 6.29 7.73
CA ASP A 422 -9.11 7.41 6.99
C ASP A 422 -8.47 6.95 5.68
N GLY A 423 -8.36 7.85 4.70
CA GLY A 423 -7.75 7.53 3.43
C GLY A 423 -7.93 8.61 2.37
N ALA A 424 -7.38 8.35 1.19
CA ALA A 424 -7.36 9.34 0.10
C ALA A 424 -8.76 9.75 -0.39
N ALA A 425 -9.75 8.87 -0.26
CA ALA A 425 -11.12 9.14 -0.70
C ALA A 425 -11.95 9.99 0.28
N ARG A 426 -11.48 10.16 1.53
CA ARG A 426 -12.24 10.87 2.57
C ARG A 426 -12.77 12.24 2.13
N PRO A 427 -11.96 13.15 1.53
CA PRO A 427 -12.47 14.47 1.14
C PRO A 427 -13.58 14.41 0.09
N GLN A 428 -13.56 13.39 -0.79
CA GLN A 428 -14.60 13.19 -1.80
C GLN A 428 -15.88 12.63 -1.18
N LEU A 429 -15.75 11.72 -0.22
CA LEU A 429 -16.88 11.12 0.50
C LEU A 429 -17.59 12.15 1.39
N GLU A 430 -16.85 13.00 2.08
CA GLU A 430 -17.41 14.10 2.88
C GLU A 430 -18.20 15.09 2.00
N ARG A 431 -17.66 15.42 0.81
CA ARG A 431 -18.40 16.26 -0.16
C ARG A 431 -19.64 15.57 -0.68
N LEU A 432 -19.56 14.29 -1.04
CA LEU A 432 -20.73 13.52 -1.51
C LEU A 432 -21.86 13.56 -0.46
N ALA A 433 -21.52 13.41 0.82
CA ALA A 433 -22.50 13.54 1.90
C ALA A 433 -23.14 14.95 1.97
N GLN A 434 -22.36 16.02 1.69
CA GLN A 434 -22.85 17.40 1.61
C GLN A 434 -23.76 17.59 0.39
N ASP A 435 -23.33 17.15 -0.79
CA ASP A 435 -24.08 17.29 -2.04
C ASP A 435 -25.42 16.53 -2.00
N LEU A 436 -25.45 15.40 -1.28
CA LEU A 436 -26.67 14.63 -1.05
C LEU A 436 -27.50 15.09 0.16
N GLY A 437 -27.07 16.15 0.89
CA GLY A 437 -27.80 16.70 2.03
C GLY A 437 -27.85 15.81 3.28
N VAL A 438 -26.90 14.88 3.43
CA VAL A 438 -26.90 13.91 4.55
C VAL A 438 -25.72 14.06 5.50
N SER A 439 -24.98 15.16 5.45
CA SER A 439 -23.79 15.38 6.29
C SER A 439 -24.05 15.23 7.80
N GLU A 440 -25.22 15.61 8.29
CA GLU A 440 -25.59 15.47 9.71
C GLU A 440 -25.93 14.02 10.10
N HIS A 441 -26.06 13.15 9.12
CA HIS A 441 -26.42 11.73 9.30
C HIS A 441 -25.26 10.78 8.99
N VAL A 442 -24.11 11.31 8.54
CA VAL A 442 -22.90 10.53 8.19
C VAL A 442 -21.72 11.01 9.02
N ILE A 443 -21.22 10.17 9.90
CA ILE A 443 -20.09 10.49 10.76
C ILE A 443 -18.81 9.92 10.16
N PHE A 444 -17.79 10.75 9.99
CA PHE A 444 -16.43 10.37 9.60
C PHE A 444 -15.52 10.48 10.82
N THR A 445 -15.16 9.35 11.42
CA THR A 445 -14.39 9.35 12.68
C THR A 445 -12.90 9.64 12.48
N GLY A 446 -12.36 9.41 11.29
CA GLY A 446 -10.93 9.25 11.11
C GLY A 446 -10.44 7.91 11.63
N ARG A 447 -9.12 7.78 11.75
CA ARG A 447 -8.53 6.56 12.33
C ARG A 447 -8.84 6.44 13.81
N VAL A 448 -9.29 5.27 14.21
CA VAL A 448 -9.49 4.91 15.61
C VAL A 448 -8.39 3.93 16.06
N PRO A 449 -8.03 3.90 17.34
CA PRO A 449 -7.17 2.86 17.88
C PRO A 449 -7.75 1.46 17.64
N SER A 450 -6.89 0.48 17.35
CA SER A 450 -7.34 -0.88 17.00
C SER A 450 -8.17 -1.55 18.10
N ASN A 451 -7.87 -1.25 19.37
CA ASN A 451 -8.63 -1.74 20.52
C ASN A 451 -10.04 -1.15 20.63
N GLN A 452 -10.33 -0.03 19.95
CA GLN A 452 -11.66 0.57 19.90
C GLN A 452 -12.47 0.12 18.68
N ALA A 453 -11.85 -0.53 17.70
CA ALA A 453 -12.56 -0.95 16.48
C ALA A 453 -13.76 -1.85 16.80
N ALA A 454 -13.63 -2.73 17.79
CA ALA A 454 -14.71 -3.61 18.22
C ALA A 454 -15.94 -2.85 18.74
N ASP A 455 -15.75 -1.73 19.43
CA ASP A 455 -16.86 -0.90 19.92
C ASP A 455 -17.65 -0.28 18.76
N TRP A 456 -16.96 0.08 17.67
CA TRP A 456 -17.61 0.59 16.47
C TRP A 456 -18.40 -0.51 15.76
N TYR A 457 -17.87 -1.76 15.67
CA TYR A 457 -18.65 -2.88 15.12
C TYR A 457 -19.92 -3.15 15.92
N GLU A 458 -19.83 -3.13 17.26
CA GLU A 458 -21.00 -3.31 18.14
C GLU A 458 -22.03 -2.18 18.05
N ALA A 459 -21.61 -0.96 17.68
CA ALA A 459 -22.50 0.19 17.53
C ALA A 459 -23.37 0.13 16.27
N LEU A 460 -23.00 -0.68 15.28
CA LEU A 460 -23.72 -0.80 14.00
C LEU A 460 -24.81 -1.86 14.07
N ASP A 461 -25.96 -1.57 13.45
CA ASP A 461 -26.99 -2.56 13.17
C ASP A 461 -26.66 -3.36 11.90
N VAL A 462 -25.97 -2.71 10.93
CA VAL A 462 -25.46 -3.35 9.71
C VAL A 462 -24.03 -2.88 9.43
N PHE A 463 -23.12 -3.84 9.35
CA PHE A 463 -21.78 -3.61 8.80
C PHE A 463 -21.80 -3.77 7.29
N ALA A 464 -21.37 -2.75 6.56
CA ALA A 464 -21.40 -2.72 5.10
C ALA A 464 -19.98 -2.78 4.50
N LEU A 465 -19.80 -3.65 3.54
CA LEU A 465 -18.61 -3.77 2.68
C LEU A 465 -19.01 -3.59 1.22
N PRO A 466 -19.31 -2.35 0.78
CA PRO A 466 -19.86 -2.09 -0.56
C PRO A 466 -18.77 -2.03 -1.64
N ARG A 467 -17.79 -2.92 -1.58
CA ARG A 467 -16.67 -2.95 -2.52
C ARG A 467 -17.14 -2.97 -3.97
N VAL A 468 -16.43 -2.21 -4.80
CA VAL A 468 -16.62 -2.17 -6.25
C VAL A 468 -15.42 -2.81 -6.93
N ASP A 469 -15.68 -3.57 -8.00
CA ASP A 469 -14.68 -4.23 -8.82
C ASP A 469 -13.91 -3.23 -9.72
#